data_0928eaf925ba938d23eb019ef23f66e1
#
_entry.id   0928eaf925ba938d23eb019ef23f66e1
#
_cell.length_a   1.000
_cell.length_b   1.000
_cell.length_c   1.000
_cell.angle_alpha   90.00
_cell.angle_beta   90.00
_cell.angle_gamma   90.00
#
_symmetry.space_group_name_H-M   'P 1'
#
loop_
_entity.id
_entity.type
_entity.pdbx_description
1 polymer ?
#
loop_
_entity_poly.entity_id
_entity_poly.type
_entity_poly.pdbx_seq_one_letter_code
_entity_poly.pdbx_strand_id
1 'polypeptide(L)'
;GTPRQKMQSLRDAAYVYAFDGDEQSCQTVLASMRQVYQEHQKLVGPESDDPDARRTWRRAHLAQATPVTEMDSLMRADIVIGADIRTLEDQELGEIEDVVLDPARQTIAYVLASRGGFLGLGGELVAVRWSDLRATTDHEIYVLDASPEAFAAAPKVERGSFDQTSGDNWRSNLDQYWAGVVGKR
;
A
#
# COMPACT_ATOMS: atom_id res chain seq x y z
N GLY A 1 -9.25 -6.75 15.48
CA GLY A 1 -8.51 -6.05 14.43
C GLY A 1 -8.60 -6.81 13.12
N THR A 2 -8.37 -6.13 12.01
CA THR A 2 -8.31 -6.76 10.68
C THR A 2 -7.13 -7.74 10.60
N PRO A 3 -7.14 -8.72 9.68
CA PRO A 3 -5.98 -9.60 9.44
C PRO A 3 -4.69 -8.83 9.19
N ARG A 4 -4.78 -7.71 8.45
CA ARG A 4 -3.66 -6.80 8.18
C ARG A 4 -3.11 -6.16 9.45
N GLN A 5 -3.97 -5.60 10.32
CA GLN A 5 -3.53 -5.03 11.59
C GLN A 5 -2.83 -6.06 12.49
N LYS A 6 -3.35 -7.31 12.51
CA LYS A 6 -2.69 -8.40 13.20
C LYS A 6 -1.30 -8.70 12.62
N MET A 7 -1.20 -8.73 11.28
CA MET A 7 0.08 -8.94 10.59
C MET A 7 1.09 -7.85 10.90
N GLN A 8 0.68 -6.57 10.87
CA GLN A 8 1.54 -5.43 11.22
C GLN A 8 2.05 -5.54 12.66
N SER A 9 1.14 -5.78 13.63
CA SER A 9 1.54 -5.93 15.03
C SER A 9 2.50 -7.10 15.26
N LEU A 10 2.29 -8.23 14.56
CA LEU A 10 3.18 -9.38 14.63
C LEU A 10 4.54 -9.08 13.99
N ARG A 11 4.56 -8.36 12.86
CA ARG A 11 5.78 -7.91 12.21
C ARG A 11 6.61 -7.03 13.16
N ASP A 12 5.97 -6.04 13.77
CA ASP A 12 6.64 -5.13 14.71
C ASP A 12 7.22 -5.89 15.91
N ALA A 13 6.47 -6.86 16.45
CA ALA A 13 6.97 -7.74 17.51
C ALA A 13 8.16 -8.59 17.05
N ALA A 14 8.12 -9.13 15.82
CA ALA A 14 9.24 -9.90 15.27
C ALA A 14 10.51 -9.06 15.15
N TYR A 15 10.40 -7.77 14.81
CA TYR A 15 11.54 -6.84 14.78
C TYR A 15 12.17 -6.63 16.15
N VAL A 16 11.34 -6.43 17.20
CA VAL A 16 11.85 -6.26 18.56
C VAL A 16 12.62 -7.51 18.98
N TYR A 17 12.05 -8.69 18.81
CA TYR A 17 12.71 -9.94 19.18
C TYR A 17 13.97 -10.22 18.35
N ALA A 18 13.96 -9.89 17.08
CA ALA A 18 15.14 -10.03 16.22
C ALA A 18 16.26 -9.08 16.65
N PHE A 19 15.92 -7.84 17.02
CA PHE A 19 16.87 -6.85 17.53
C PHE A 19 17.47 -7.28 18.87
N ASP A 20 16.68 -7.86 19.77
CA ASP A 20 17.09 -8.34 21.08
C ASP A 20 17.83 -9.70 21.00
N GLY A 21 17.89 -10.34 19.83
CA GLY A 21 18.50 -11.65 19.63
C GLY A 21 17.69 -12.81 20.21
N ASP A 22 16.41 -12.59 20.53
CA ASP A 22 15.49 -13.64 21.02
C ASP A 22 14.91 -14.44 19.84
N GLU A 23 15.69 -15.41 19.38
CA GLU A 23 15.31 -16.26 18.24
C GLU A 23 14.04 -17.05 18.51
N GLN A 24 13.83 -17.56 19.72
CA GLN A 24 12.69 -18.38 20.06
C GLN A 24 11.38 -17.60 19.97
N SER A 25 11.33 -16.39 20.53
CA SER A 25 10.16 -15.51 20.44
C SER A 25 9.93 -15.06 19.00
N CYS A 26 10.99 -14.74 18.25
CA CYS A 26 10.91 -14.39 16.84
C CYS A 26 10.27 -15.54 16.01
N GLN A 27 10.68 -16.79 16.20
CA GLN A 27 10.11 -17.96 15.52
C GLN A 27 8.63 -18.17 15.88
N THR A 28 8.26 -17.93 17.14
CA THR A 28 6.87 -18.03 17.60
C THR A 28 5.97 -17.02 16.91
N VAL A 29 6.46 -15.77 16.78
CA VAL A 29 5.75 -14.70 16.06
C VAL A 29 5.61 -15.04 14.59
N LEU A 30 6.67 -15.54 13.94
CA LEU A 30 6.62 -15.96 12.54
C LEU A 30 5.59 -17.08 12.30
N ALA A 31 5.47 -18.03 13.23
CA ALA A 31 4.44 -19.07 13.17
C ALA A 31 3.02 -18.46 13.22
N SER A 32 2.82 -17.48 14.10
CA SER A 32 1.55 -16.74 14.22
C SER A 32 1.23 -15.95 12.95
N MET A 33 2.23 -15.31 12.33
CA MET A 33 2.06 -14.62 11.05
C MET A 33 1.60 -15.58 9.95
N ARG A 34 2.23 -16.75 9.84
CA ARG A 34 1.83 -17.78 8.86
C ARG A 34 0.38 -18.22 9.06
N GLN A 35 -0.05 -18.38 10.31
CA GLN A 35 -1.44 -18.76 10.61
C GLN A 35 -2.42 -17.66 10.17
N VAL A 36 -2.17 -16.39 10.54
CA VAL A 36 -3.00 -15.25 10.13
C VAL A 36 -3.10 -15.15 8.61
N TYR A 37 -1.98 -15.34 7.91
CA TYR A 37 -1.94 -15.32 6.45
C TYR A 37 -2.77 -16.44 5.81
N GLN A 38 -2.64 -17.67 6.32
CA GLN A 38 -3.41 -18.81 5.83
C GLN A 38 -4.92 -18.64 6.07
N GLU A 39 -5.30 -18.12 7.23
CA GLU A 39 -6.70 -17.82 7.54
C GLU A 39 -7.26 -16.77 6.59
N HIS A 40 -6.49 -15.71 6.35
CA HIS A 40 -6.88 -14.64 5.43
C HIS A 40 -7.02 -15.14 4.00
N GLN A 41 -6.07 -15.93 3.50
CA GLN A 41 -6.14 -16.51 2.15
C GLN A 41 -7.42 -17.34 1.90
N LYS A 42 -7.92 -18.03 2.93
CA LYS A 42 -9.18 -18.78 2.83
C LYS A 42 -10.42 -17.90 2.69
N LEU A 43 -10.34 -16.66 3.19
CA LEU A 43 -11.48 -15.73 3.20
C LEU A 43 -11.55 -14.87 1.92
N VAL A 44 -10.41 -14.52 1.33
CA VAL A 44 -10.32 -13.52 0.25
C VAL A 44 -9.74 -14.07 -1.06
N GLY A 45 -9.44 -15.34 -1.12
CA GLY A 45 -8.92 -15.99 -2.32
C GLY A 45 -9.93 -16.94 -2.98
N PRO A 46 -9.67 -17.38 -4.22
CA PRO A 46 -10.42 -18.48 -4.80
C PRO A 46 -10.19 -19.76 -3.98
N GLU A 47 -11.19 -20.65 -3.91
CA GLU A 47 -11.08 -21.97 -3.25
C GLU A 47 -10.03 -22.89 -3.89
N SER A 48 -9.19 -22.37 -4.79
CA SER A 48 -8.21 -23.12 -5.57
C SER A 48 -6.78 -22.79 -5.14
N ASP A 49 -5.97 -23.82 -4.96
CA ASP A 49 -4.51 -23.71 -4.77
C ASP A 49 -3.75 -23.46 -6.08
N ASP A 50 -4.45 -23.48 -7.23
CA ASP A 50 -3.88 -23.23 -8.53
C ASP A 50 -3.42 -21.75 -8.66
N PRO A 51 -2.12 -21.51 -8.93
CA PRO A 51 -1.57 -20.15 -9.06
C PRO A 51 -2.20 -19.37 -10.22
N ASP A 52 -2.63 -20.03 -11.28
CA ASP A 52 -3.24 -19.37 -12.46
C ASP A 52 -4.69 -18.97 -12.16
N ALA A 53 -5.43 -19.80 -11.44
CA ALA A 53 -6.76 -19.45 -10.95
C ALA A 53 -6.71 -18.25 -10.01
N ARG A 54 -5.73 -18.20 -9.11
CA ARG A 54 -5.52 -17.06 -8.21
C ARG A 54 -5.16 -15.79 -8.96
N ARG A 55 -4.31 -15.85 -9.97
CA ARG A 55 -3.98 -14.68 -10.81
C ARG A 55 -5.18 -14.16 -11.56
N THR A 56 -5.96 -15.06 -12.14
CA THR A 56 -7.17 -14.72 -12.89
C THR A 56 -8.20 -14.05 -11.97
N TRP A 57 -8.40 -14.62 -10.78
CA TRP A 57 -9.30 -14.03 -9.79
C TRP A 57 -8.84 -12.62 -9.35
N ARG A 58 -7.55 -12.44 -9.02
CA ARG A 58 -7.01 -11.12 -8.64
C ARG A 58 -7.19 -10.09 -9.75
N ARG A 59 -6.88 -10.42 -11.00
CA ARG A 59 -7.09 -9.50 -12.12
C ARG A 59 -8.54 -9.09 -12.29
N ALA A 60 -9.47 -10.04 -12.14
CA ALA A 60 -10.89 -9.72 -12.16
C ALA A 60 -11.30 -8.80 -11.00
N HIS A 61 -10.73 -9.00 -9.82
CA HIS A 61 -10.96 -8.18 -8.65
C HIS A 61 -10.38 -6.76 -8.82
N LEU A 62 -9.16 -6.63 -9.32
CA LEU A 62 -8.52 -5.35 -9.63
C LEU A 62 -9.28 -4.56 -10.71
N ALA A 63 -9.85 -5.26 -11.71
CA ALA A 63 -10.64 -4.62 -12.76
C ALA A 63 -11.94 -3.97 -12.25
N GLN A 64 -12.44 -4.41 -11.10
CA GLN A 64 -13.63 -3.85 -10.44
C GLN A 64 -13.31 -2.71 -9.45
N ALA A 65 -12.02 -2.35 -9.29
CA ALA A 65 -11.63 -1.29 -8.38
C ALA A 65 -12.28 0.04 -8.76
N THR A 66 -12.84 0.72 -7.76
CA THR A 66 -13.54 1.99 -7.92
C THR A 66 -12.61 3.17 -7.62
N PRO A 67 -12.63 4.27 -8.40
CA PRO A 67 -11.88 5.47 -8.07
C PRO A 67 -12.18 5.93 -6.63
N VAL A 68 -11.14 6.23 -5.86
CA VAL A 68 -11.35 6.68 -4.47
C VAL A 68 -12.12 7.98 -4.37
N THR A 69 -12.15 8.77 -5.44
CA THR A 69 -12.92 10.01 -5.55
C THR A 69 -14.42 9.79 -5.78
N GLU A 70 -14.83 8.58 -6.13
CA GLU A 70 -16.22 8.18 -6.36
C GLU A 70 -16.80 7.38 -5.18
N MET A 71 -15.99 7.17 -4.14
CA MET A 71 -16.43 6.46 -2.94
C MET A 71 -17.25 7.40 -2.05
N ASP A 72 -18.40 6.94 -1.60
CA ASP A 72 -19.34 7.68 -0.75
C ASP A 72 -19.32 7.24 0.72
N SER A 73 -18.55 6.23 1.04
CA SER A 73 -18.44 5.67 2.39
C SER A 73 -17.26 6.23 3.17
N LEU A 74 -17.46 6.40 4.49
CA LEU A 74 -16.36 6.76 5.38
C LEU A 74 -15.39 5.59 5.51
N MET A 75 -14.09 5.92 5.47
CA MET A 75 -13.02 4.95 5.57
C MET A 75 -12.06 5.34 6.70
N ARG A 76 -11.62 4.37 7.47
CA ARG A 76 -10.62 4.59 8.51
C ARG A 76 -9.21 4.59 7.90
N ALA A 77 -8.34 5.48 8.39
CA ALA A 77 -6.96 5.56 7.90
C ALA A 77 -6.17 4.25 8.07
N ASP A 78 -6.45 3.49 9.15
CA ASP A 78 -5.79 2.22 9.42
C ASP A 78 -6.20 1.06 8.47
N ILE A 79 -7.22 1.27 7.65
CA ILE A 79 -7.58 0.36 6.54
C ILE A 79 -6.73 0.69 5.31
N VAL A 80 -6.41 1.96 5.11
CA VAL A 80 -5.57 2.43 4.00
C VAL A 80 -4.11 2.08 4.22
N ILE A 81 -3.61 2.34 5.43
CA ILE A 81 -2.21 2.05 5.80
C ILE A 81 -1.98 0.55 5.82
N GLY A 82 -0.92 0.11 5.15
CA GLY A 82 -0.56 -1.29 4.95
C GLY A 82 -1.25 -1.95 3.74
N ALA A 83 -2.03 -1.19 2.95
CA ALA A 83 -2.61 -1.70 1.71
C ALA A 83 -1.57 -1.77 0.61
N ASP A 84 -1.67 -2.80 -0.24
CA ASP A 84 -0.84 -2.93 -1.43
C ASP A 84 -1.25 -1.91 -2.51
N ILE A 85 -0.27 -1.38 -3.22
CA ILE A 85 -0.50 -0.67 -4.47
C ILE A 85 -0.06 -1.59 -5.61
N ARG A 86 -0.97 -1.82 -6.58
CA ARG A 86 -0.75 -2.70 -7.72
C ARG A 86 -1.16 -2.04 -9.03
N THR A 87 -0.60 -2.54 -10.14
CA THR A 87 -1.13 -2.23 -11.47
C THR A 87 -2.39 -3.04 -11.77
N LEU A 88 -3.12 -2.71 -12.84
CA LEU A 88 -4.25 -3.52 -13.31
C LEU A 88 -3.83 -4.93 -13.77
N GLU A 89 -2.56 -5.12 -14.14
CA GLU A 89 -1.98 -6.41 -14.51
C GLU A 89 -1.52 -7.26 -13.32
N ASP A 90 -1.85 -6.83 -12.08
CA ASP A 90 -1.46 -7.49 -10.83
C ASP A 90 0.05 -7.45 -10.55
N GLN A 91 0.75 -6.42 -11.05
CA GLN A 91 2.15 -6.17 -10.69
C GLN A 91 2.19 -5.33 -9.41
N GLU A 92 2.99 -5.75 -8.44
CA GLU A 92 3.17 -5.04 -7.19
C GLU A 92 4.03 -3.79 -7.42
N LEU A 93 3.55 -2.66 -6.91
CA LEU A 93 4.26 -1.38 -6.95
C LEU A 93 4.86 -1.03 -5.59
N GLY A 94 4.12 -1.24 -4.51
CA GLY A 94 4.54 -0.96 -3.15
C GLY A 94 3.42 -1.13 -2.13
N GLU A 95 3.69 -0.76 -0.88
CA GLU A 95 2.75 -0.79 0.23
C GLU A 95 2.52 0.64 0.76
N ILE A 96 1.29 0.98 1.11
CA ILE A 96 0.97 2.29 1.70
C ILE A 96 1.44 2.31 3.16
N GLU A 97 2.42 3.16 3.44
CA GLU A 97 3.03 3.32 4.76
C GLU A 97 2.37 4.43 5.59
N ASP A 98 1.80 5.44 4.92
CA ASP A 98 1.23 6.60 5.60
C ASP A 98 0.28 7.38 4.69
N VAL A 99 -0.48 8.31 5.27
CA VAL A 99 -1.38 9.22 4.56
C VAL A 99 -1.03 10.67 4.86
N VAL A 100 -1.04 11.51 3.84
CA VAL A 100 -0.80 12.96 3.95
C VAL A 100 -2.12 13.69 3.82
N LEU A 101 -2.51 14.38 4.88
CA LEU A 101 -3.75 15.14 4.93
C LEU A 101 -3.54 16.55 4.38
N ASP A 102 -4.54 17.07 3.69
CA ASP A 102 -4.65 18.49 3.35
C ASP A 102 -5.78 19.12 4.19
N PRO A 103 -5.46 19.77 5.32
CA PRO A 103 -6.48 20.35 6.20
C PRO A 103 -7.29 21.46 5.54
N ALA A 104 -6.68 22.19 4.61
CA ALA A 104 -7.35 23.30 3.91
C ALA A 104 -8.43 22.78 2.94
N ARG A 105 -8.19 21.63 2.31
CA ARG A 105 -9.15 20.96 1.43
C ARG A 105 -9.99 19.89 2.12
N GLN A 106 -9.69 19.59 3.39
CA GLN A 106 -10.37 18.56 4.20
C GLN A 106 -10.34 17.18 3.52
N THR A 107 -9.21 16.81 2.94
CA THR A 107 -9.06 15.55 2.20
C THR A 107 -7.68 14.91 2.44
N ILE A 108 -7.55 13.63 2.06
CA ILE A 108 -6.24 13.02 1.86
C ILE A 108 -5.67 13.59 0.55
N ALA A 109 -4.47 14.16 0.62
CA ALA A 109 -3.78 14.68 -0.56
C ALA A 109 -2.97 13.57 -1.26
N TYR A 110 -2.19 12.85 -0.45
CA TYR A 110 -1.30 11.79 -0.94
C TYR A 110 -1.32 10.60 0.00
N VAL A 111 -0.94 9.45 -0.51
CA VAL A 111 -0.44 8.32 0.29
C VAL A 111 1.08 8.24 0.11
N LEU A 112 1.78 7.85 1.17
CA LEU A 112 3.20 7.54 1.11
C LEU A 112 3.34 6.04 0.91
N ALA A 113 3.88 5.65 -0.23
CA ALA A 113 4.08 4.25 -0.57
C ALA A 113 5.56 3.89 -0.47
N SER A 114 5.87 2.76 0.15
CA SER A 114 7.22 2.19 0.15
C SER A 114 7.52 1.58 -1.22
N ARG A 115 8.74 1.83 -1.70
CA ARG A 115 9.27 1.26 -2.92
C ARG A 115 10.55 0.50 -2.63
N GLY A 116 10.57 -0.79 -2.93
CA GLY A 116 11.69 -1.66 -2.58
C GLY A 116 11.82 -1.86 -1.07
N GLY A 117 12.90 -2.48 -0.66
CA GLY A 117 13.11 -2.86 0.74
C GLY A 117 12.59 -4.28 1.03
N PHE A 118 13.12 -4.86 2.11
CA PHE A 118 12.68 -6.17 2.58
C PHE A 118 11.80 -5.96 3.81
N LEU A 119 10.56 -6.41 3.77
CA LEU A 119 9.57 -6.27 4.87
C LEU A 119 9.37 -4.82 5.36
N GLY A 120 9.39 -3.84 4.45
CA GLY A 120 9.22 -2.43 4.80
C GLY A 120 10.44 -1.76 5.42
N LEU A 121 11.61 -2.45 5.46
CA LEU A 121 12.86 -1.89 5.95
C LEU A 121 13.70 -1.34 4.80
N GLY A 122 14.12 -0.08 4.93
CA GLY A 122 15.04 0.58 4.00
C GLY A 122 14.45 0.91 2.64
N GLY A 123 13.14 0.80 2.47
CA GLY A 123 12.45 1.22 1.26
C GLY A 123 12.45 2.75 1.09
N GLU A 124 12.50 3.20 -0.16
CA GLU A 124 12.31 4.60 -0.48
C GLU A 124 10.81 4.93 -0.46
N LEU A 125 10.44 6.11 0.02
CA LEU A 125 9.06 6.56 -0.01
C LEU A 125 8.77 7.36 -1.28
N VAL A 126 7.62 7.08 -1.85
CA VAL A 126 7.04 7.80 -2.98
C VAL A 126 5.67 8.32 -2.55
N ALA A 127 5.40 9.60 -2.79
CA ALA A 127 4.07 10.14 -2.57
C ALA A 127 3.23 9.94 -3.83
N VAL A 128 2.09 9.26 -3.70
CA VAL A 128 1.12 9.03 -4.77
C VAL A 128 -0.11 9.86 -4.48
N ARG A 129 -0.63 10.59 -5.48
CA ARG A 129 -1.87 11.38 -5.31
C ARG A 129 -3.02 10.44 -4.95
N TRP A 130 -3.74 10.75 -3.88
CA TRP A 130 -4.90 9.99 -3.48
C TRP A 130 -5.92 9.84 -4.62
N SER A 131 -6.17 10.93 -5.35
CA SER A 131 -7.12 10.97 -6.46
C SER A 131 -6.80 10.05 -7.65
N ASP A 132 -5.57 9.56 -7.76
CA ASP A 132 -5.14 8.67 -8.85
C ASP A 132 -5.34 7.20 -8.53
N LEU A 133 -5.74 6.90 -7.29
CA LEU A 133 -5.94 5.54 -6.83
C LEU A 133 -7.38 5.07 -7.04
N ARG A 134 -7.51 3.77 -7.23
CA ARG A 134 -8.78 3.05 -7.24
C ARG A 134 -8.70 1.98 -6.15
N ALA A 135 -9.73 1.84 -5.33
CA ALA A 135 -9.77 0.85 -4.26
C ALA A 135 -10.54 -0.39 -4.68
N THR A 136 -10.06 -1.57 -4.31
CA THR A 136 -10.83 -2.81 -4.37
C THR A 136 -11.94 -2.79 -3.32
N THR A 137 -12.97 -3.62 -3.49
CA THR A 137 -14.15 -3.65 -2.60
C THR A 137 -13.80 -3.97 -1.14
N ASP A 138 -12.75 -4.74 -0.92
CA ASP A 138 -12.23 -5.08 0.42
C ASP A 138 -11.26 -4.04 0.98
N HIS A 139 -10.90 -3.02 0.19
CA HIS A 139 -9.91 -1.98 0.52
C HIS A 139 -8.51 -2.50 0.85
N GLU A 140 -8.19 -3.72 0.46
CA GLU A 140 -6.88 -4.31 0.73
C GLU A 140 -5.85 -3.99 -0.35
N ILE A 141 -6.33 -3.66 -1.54
CA ILE A 141 -5.49 -3.31 -2.69
C ILE A 141 -5.96 -1.99 -3.28
N TYR A 142 -5.01 -1.12 -3.57
CA TYR A 142 -5.21 0.08 -4.35
C TYR A 142 -4.55 -0.08 -5.72
N VAL A 143 -5.29 0.26 -6.75
CA VAL A 143 -4.81 0.20 -8.13
C VAL A 143 -4.34 1.58 -8.57
N LEU A 144 -3.11 1.64 -9.09
CA LEU A 144 -2.55 2.80 -9.75
C LEU A 144 -2.34 2.49 -11.24
N ASP A 145 -2.91 3.32 -12.10
CA ASP A 145 -2.75 3.18 -13.56
C ASP A 145 -1.43 3.80 -14.04
N ALA A 146 -0.33 3.21 -13.60
CA ALA A 146 1.02 3.58 -13.98
C ALA A 146 1.87 2.31 -14.14
N SER A 147 2.91 2.37 -14.97
CA SER A 147 3.83 1.24 -15.10
C SER A 147 4.75 1.10 -13.88
N PRO A 148 5.31 -0.10 -13.60
CA PRO A 148 6.30 -0.29 -12.55
C PRO A 148 7.52 0.61 -12.73
N GLU A 149 7.96 0.86 -13.97
CA GLU A 149 9.08 1.73 -14.29
C GLU A 149 8.77 3.19 -13.95
N ALA A 150 7.53 3.66 -14.26
CA ALA A 150 7.09 4.99 -13.87
C ALA A 150 7.02 5.13 -12.35
N PHE A 151 6.47 4.12 -11.65
CA PHE A 151 6.47 4.13 -10.19
C PHE A 151 7.90 4.14 -9.61
N ALA A 152 8.80 3.36 -10.19
CA ALA A 152 10.21 3.32 -9.79
C ALA A 152 10.96 4.63 -10.06
N ALA A 153 10.57 5.40 -11.06
CA ALA A 153 11.17 6.69 -11.41
C ALA A 153 10.53 7.88 -10.67
N ALA A 154 9.46 7.66 -9.91
CA ALA A 154 8.77 8.74 -9.20
C ALA A 154 9.68 9.45 -8.19
N PRO A 155 9.51 10.76 -7.97
CA PRO A 155 10.30 11.52 -7.01
C PRO A 155 10.20 10.92 -5.61
N LYS A 156 11.36 10.74 -4.96
CA LYS A 156 11.45 10.28 -3.57
C LYS A 156 11.00 11.38 -2.62
N VAL A 157 10.40 10.97 -1.53
CA VAL A 157 10.00 11.88 -0.45
C VAL A 157 10.51 11.37 0.89
N GLU A 158 10.73 12.28 1.83
CA GLU A 158 11.05 11.96 3.21
C GLU A 158 9.83 12.25 4.09
N ARG A 159 9.56 11.41 5.10
CA ARG A 159 8.42 11.61 6.00
C ARG A 159 8.38 13.01 6.60
N GLY A 160 9.53 13.54 7.01
CA GLY A 160 9.66 14.88 7.61
C GLY A 160 9.46 16.04 6.65
N SER A 161 9.42 15.82 5.33
CA SER A 161 9.23 16.91 4.36
C SER A 161 7.82 17.48 4.35
N PHE A 162 6.85 16.78 4.94
CA PHE A 162 5.44 17.21 4.98
C PHE A 162 5.13 18.11 6.18
N ASP A 163 5.94 18.04 7.24
CA ASP A 163 5.77 18.83 8.48
C ASP A 163 6.32 20.25 8.35
N GLN A 164 7.13 20.51 7.34
CA GLN A 164 7.69 21.82 7.06
C GLN A 164 6.85 22.50 5.98
N THR A 165 6.61 23.79 6.13
CA THR A 165 6.10 24.70 5.10
C THR A 165 7.09 24.82 3.93
N SER A 166 7.59 23.71 3.48
CA SER A 166 8.50 23.57 2.34
C SER A 166 7.71 23.96 1.11
N GLY A 167 8.12 25.05 0.50
CA GLY A 167 7.41 25.78 -0.54
C GLY A 167 6.73 24.90 -1.58
N ASP A 168 5.69 25.43 -2.20
CA ASP A 168 4.78 24.80 -3.18
C ASP A 168 5.45 24.03 -4.34
N ASN A 169 6.78 24.12 -4.47
CA ASN A 169 7.52 23.54 -5.59
C ASN A 169 7.55 22.00 -5.60
N TRP A 170 7.70 21.34 -4.42
CA TRP A 170 7.72 19.87 -4.40
C TRP A 170 6.37 19.27 -4.79
N ARG A 171 5.28 19.89 -4.28
CA ARG A 171 3.90 19.50 -4.59
C ARG A 171 3.62 19.64 -6.08
N SER A 172 3.94 20.80 -6.64
CA SER A 172 3.77 21.07 -8.08
C SER A 172 4.57 20.08 -8.94
N ASN A 173 5.81 19.79 -8.58
CA ASN A 173 6.65 18.83 -9.30
C ASN A 173 6.07 17.40 -9.23
N LEU A 174 5.60 16.99 -8.06
CA LEU A 174 5.00 15.67 -7.86
C LEU A 174 3.68 15.53 -8.63
N ASP A 175 2.81 16.54 -8.54
CA ASP A 175 1.53 16.56 -9.26
C ASP A 175 1.75 16.56 -10.78
N GLN A 176 2.73 17.30 -11.26
CA GLN A 176 3.12 17.31 -12.69
C GLN A 176 3.67 15.94 -13.12
N TYR A 177 4.48 15.30 -12.28
CA TYR A 177 4.99 13.97 -12.56
C TYR A 177 3.85 12.98 -12.77
N TRP A 178 2.93 12.86 -11.78
CA TRP A 178 1.82 11.91 -11.85
C TRP A 178 0.84 12.24 -12.99
N ALA A 179 0.57 13.52 -13.26
CA ALA A 179 -0.22 13.91 -14.41
C ALA A 179 0.44 13.52 -15.76
N GLY A 180 1.76 13.35 -15.75
CA GLY A 180 2.54 12.92 -16.92
C GLY A 180 2.53 11.42 -17.17
N VAL A 181 2.26 10.58 -16.16
CA VAL A 181 2.46 9.11 -16.25
C VAL A 181 1.20 8.28 -15.97
N VAL A 182 0.25 8.78 -15.16
CA VAL A 182 -0.99 8.08 -14.86
C VAL A 182 -1.93 8.10 -16.06
N GLY A 183 -2.53 6.94 -16.39
CA GLY A 183 -3.45 6.79 -17.52
C GLY A 183 -2.80 6.85 -18.91
N LYS A 184 -1.47 6.82 -18.99
CA LYS A 184 -0.72 6.79 -20.25
C LYS A 184 -0.12 5.40 -20.46
N ARG A 185 -0.90 4.53 -21.07
CA ARG A 185 -0.47 3.23 -21.60
C ARG A 185 -0.42 3.24 -23.11
#